data_a76a27ee7263baed03e25104ecfb67fc
#
_entry.id   a76a27ee7263baed03e25104ecfb67fc
#
_cell.length_a   1.000
_cell.length_b   1.000
_cell.length_c   1.000
_cell.angle_alpha   90.00
_cell.angle_beta   90.00
_cell.angle_gamma   90.00
#
_symmetry.space_group_name_H-M   'P 1'
#
loop_
_entity.id
_entity.type
_entity.pdbx_description
1 polymer ?
#
loop_
_entity_poly.entity_id
_entity_poly.type
_entity_poly.pdbx_seq_one_letter_code
_entity_poly.pdbx_strand_id
1 'polypeptide(L)'
;MDNSLDQASSAAANNPCTLYLIRHGATENNLSHPPLLQGSGANPELSAEGLAQAERTAVHLSRTSIQAVYSSPLKRAIQTGTPIARTHALPCRSIPELIEANVGDWQDRHWAEIEKNEPEAYQNFIRDPATHPYAGGESFGDVAHRVIPVFQQLVESHPGETIVVIGHNVVNRVFLAHVAHIPLSKSREIRQANCGINHIKYHKKKLQLVTMNAMFHLAST
;
A
#
# COMPACT_ATOMS: atom_id res chain seq x y z
N MET A 1 -17.62 -23.35 -36.54
CA MET A 1 -16.98 -22.05 -36.60
C MET A 1 -16.86 -21.49 -35.21
N ASP A 2 -15.67 -21.25 -34.82
CA ASP A 2 -15.16 -20.41 -33.72
C ASP A 2 -15.25 -20.88 -32.27
N ASN A 3 -14.53 -22.00 -32.00
CA ASN A 3 -14.20 -22.42 -30.63
C ASN A 3 -12.82 -21.90 -30.15
N SER A 4 -12.11 -21.14 -30.96
CA SER A 4 -10.73 -20.71 -30.68
C SER A 4 -10.66 -19.45 -29.80
N LEU A 5 -11.62 -18.55 -29.92
CA LEU A 5 -11.67 -17.31 -29.13
C LEU A 5 -12.11 -17.56 -27.69
N ASP A 6 -13.02 -18.50 -27.46
CA ASP A 6 -13.45 -18.88 -26.10
C ASP A 6 -12.37 -19.64 -25.32
N GLN A 7 -11.55 -20.45 -26.00
CA GLN A 7 -10.44 -21.17 -25.36
C GLN A 7 -9.29 -20.24 -24.98
N ALA A 8 -8.98 -19.24 -25.80
CA ALA A 8 -7.94 -18.23 -25.50
C ALA A 8 -8.34 -17.33 -24.32
N SER A 9 -9.60 -16.91 -24.24
CA SER A 9 -10.16 -16.13 -23.13
C SER A 9 -10.17 -16.93 -21.83
N SER A 10 -10.53 -18.22 -21.86
CA SER A 10 -10.52 -19.12 -20.71
C SER A 10 -9.10 -19.44 -20.22
N ALA A 11 -8.11 -19.53 -21.12
CA ALA A 11 -6.71 -19.76 -20.77
C ALA A 11 -6.07 -18.52 -20.11
N ALA A 12 -6.38 -17.32 -20.59
CA ALA A 12 -5.90 -16.07 -20.00
C ALA A 12 -6.46 -15.85 -18.58
N ALA A 13 -7.75 -16.16 -18.35
CA ALA A 13 -8.38 -16.07 -17.04
C ALA A 13 -7.77 -17.01 -15.97
N ASN A 14 -6.99 -18.00 -16.39
CA ASN A 14 -6.35 -18.98 -15.49
C ASN A 14 -4.88 -18.63 -15.15
N ASN A 15 -4.33 -17.54 -15.69
CA ASN A 15 -2.99 -17.09 -15.37
C ASN A 15 -2.96 -16.22 -14.09
N PRO A 16 -1.93 -16.36 -13.24
CA PRO A 16 -1.84 -15.59 -12.00
C PRO A 16 -1.61 -14.10 -12.28
N CYS A 17 -2.36 -13.23 -11.59
CA CYS A 17 -1.99 -11.82 -11.47
C CYS A 17 -0.88 -11.69 -10.43
N THR A 18 0.14 -10.89 -10.74
CA THR A 18 1.19 -10.48 -9.79
C THR A 18 0.96 -9.04 -9.35
N LEU A 19 0.84 -8.82 -8.06
CA LEU A 19 0.70 -7.50 -7.45
C LEU A 19 1.96 -7.16 -6.64
N TYR A 20 2.64 -6.07 -7.02
CA TYR A 20 3.63 -5.39 -6.18
C TYR A 20 2.94 -4.26 -5.44
N LEU A 21 2.68 -4.45 -4.14
CA LEU A 21 2.14 -3.44 -3.25
C LEU A 21 3.29 -2.73 -2.53
N ILE A 22 3.41 -1.41 -2.74
CA ILE A 22 4.55 -0.62 -2.29
C ILE A 22 4.05 0.53 -1.41
N ARG A 23 4.69 0.77 -0.26
CA ARG A 23 4.45 1.97 0.51
C ARG A 23 5.15 3.15 -0.17
N HIS A 24 4.52 4.33 -0.18
CA HIS A 24 5.15 5.56 -0.69
C HIS A 24 6.54 5.82 -0.08
N GLY A 25 7.40 6.55 -0.79
CA GLY A 25 8.71 6.99 -0.31
C GLY A 25 8.64 7.92 0.91
N ALA A 26 9.76 8.19 1.55
CA ALA A 26 9.80 8.99 2.77
C ALA A 26 9.35 10.44 2.51
N THR A 27 8.58 10.99 3.48
CA THR A 27 8.28 12.42 3.61
C THR A 27 9.05 13.00 4.79
N GLU A 28 9.09 14.31 4.96
CA GLU A 28 9.72 14.92 6.14
C GLU A 28 9.10 14.41 7.45
N ASN A 29 7.77 14.19 7.48
CA ASN A 29 7.10 13.61 8.64
C ASN A 29 7.60 12.18 8.99
N ASN A 30 8.02 11.40 7.99
CA ASN A 30 8.59 10.08 8.23
C ASN A 30 10.04 10.14 8.73
N LEU A 31 10.78 11.18 8.38
CA LEU A 31 12.18 11.39 8.75
C LEU A 31 12.34 12.13 10.07
N SER A 32 11.30 12.79 10.56
CA SER A 32 11.34 13.43 11.88
C SER A 32 11.60 12.40 13.01
N HIS A 33 12.23 12.82 14.08
CA HIS A 33 12.55 11.99 15.23
C HIS A 33 11.99 12.59 16.53
N PRO A 34 10.94 11.97 17.13
CA PRO A 34 10.18 10.83 16.63
C PRO A 34 9.33 11.16 15.39
N PRO A 35 8.92 10.15 14.60
CA PRO A 35 8.06 10.37 13.43
C PRO A 35 6.69 10.96 13.81
N LEU A 36 6.20 11.86 12.96
CA LEU A 36 4.84 12.41 13.07
C LEU A 36 3.81 11.47 12.44
N LEU A 37 2.64 11.37 13.06
CA LEU A 37 1.51 10.64 12.52
C LEU A 37 0.99 11.35 11.27
N GLN A 38 0.92 10.63 10.16
CA GLN A 38 0.54 11.19 8.87
C GLN A 38 -0.57 10.35 8.26
N GLY A 39 -1.78 10.90 8.26
CA GLY A 39 -2.97 10.28 7.69
C GLY A 39 -3.33 10.84 6.31
N SER A 40 -4.62 10.76 5.99
CA SER A 40 -5.20 11.31 4.77
C SER A 40 -5.34 12.83 4.81
N GLY A 41 -5.41 13.43 5.99
CA GLY A 41 -5.55 14.90 6.18
C GLY A 41 -4.31 15.69 5.79
N ALA A 42 -3.12 15.08 5.79
CA ALA A 42 -1.88 15.71 5.34
C ALA A 42 -1.50 15.20 3.94
N ASN A 43 -1.12 16.12 3.06
CA ASN A 43 -0.71 15.79 1.70
C ASN A 43 0.67 16.37 1.33
N PRO A 44 1.73 16.10 2.15
CA PRO A 44 3.08 16.53 1.83
C PRO A 44 3.63 15.78 0.62
N GLU A 45 4.62 16.39 0.01
CA GLU A 45 5.46 15.80 -1.02
C GLU A 45 6.50 14.84 -0.40
N LEU A 46 7.16 14.07 -1.24
CA LEU A 46 8.31 13.27 -0.84
C LEU A 46 9.47 14.19 -0.41
N SER A 47 10.23 13.77 0.59
CA SER A 47 11.53 14.36 0.89
C SER A 47 12.55 14.02 -0.20
N ALA A 48 13.74 14.64 -0.15
CA ALA A 48 14.84 14.30 -1.06
C ALA A 48 15.18 12.80 -0.99
N GLU A 49 15.22 12.22 0.22
CA GLU A 49 15.43 10.77 0.41
C GLU A 49 14.28 9.96 -0.19
N GLY A 50 13.02 10.40 0.00
CA GLY A 50 11.86 9.73 -0.58
C GLY A 50 11.86 9.71 -2.11
N LEU A 51 12.29 10.79 -2.74
CA LEU A 51 12.47 10.86 -4.20
C LEU A 51 13.56 9.87 -4.65
N ALA A 52 14.68 9.83 -3.96
CA ALA A 52 15.76 8.88 -4.24
C ALA A 52 15.31 7.42 -4.06
N GLN A 53 14.50 7.12 -3.03
CA GLN A 53 13.89 5.80 -2.80
C GLN A 53 12.97 5.41 -3.97
N ALA A 54 12.14 6.34 -4.46
CA ALA A 54 11.23 6.11 -5.58
C ALA A 54 12.00 5.78 -6.88
N GLU A 55 13.07 6.52 -7.18
CA GLU A 55 13.91 6.24 -8.35
C GLU A 55 14.63 4.89 -8.22
N ARG A 56 15.22 4.54 -7.05
CA ARG A 56 15.82 3.22 -6.83
C ARG A 56 14.80 2.09 -7.03
N THR A 57 13.56 2.29 -6.58
CA THR A 57 12.47 1.34 -6.77
C THR A 57 12.12 1.18 -8.26
N ALA A 58 12.06 2.28 -9.01
CA ALA A 58 11.83 2.24 -10.45
C ALA A 58 12.94 1.49 -11.19
N VAL A 59 14.21 1.75 -10.86
CA VAL A 59 15.36 1.03 -11.41
C VAL A 59 15.29 -0.47 -11.10
N HIS A 60 14.94 -0.83 -9.85
CA HIS A 60 14.80 -2.23 -9.46
C HIS A 60 13.74 -2.96 -10.27
N LEU A 61 12.60 -2.30 -10.51
CA LEU A 61 11.47 -2.89 -11.25
C LEU A 61 11.61 -2.76 -12.77
N SER A 62 12.64 -2.07 -13.31
CA SER A 62 12.78 -1.79 -14.74
C SER A 62 12.86 -3.05 -15.62
N ARG A 63 13.32 -4.18 -15.08
CA ARG A 63 13.42 -5.46 -15.77
C ARG A 63 12.20 -6.36 -15.60
N THR A 64 11.22 -5.92 -14.82
CA THR A 64 9.95 -6.64 -14.61
C THR A 64 8.96 -6.18 -15.68
N SER A 65 8.27 -7.09 -16.35
CA SER A 65 7.18 -6.71 -17.25
C SER A 65 5.99 -6.25 -16.42
N ILE A 66 5.73 -4.93 -16.40
CA ILE A 66 4.60 -4.31 -15.66
C ILE A 66 3.59 -3.81 -16.69
N GLN A 67 2.30 -4.11 -16.47
CA GLN A 67 1.20 -3.75 -17.35
C GLN A 67 0.37 -2.58 -16.82
N ALA A 68 0.36 -2.34 -15.51
CA ALA A 68 -0.35 -1.19 -14.94
C ALA A 68 0.31 -0.68 -13.65
N VAL A 69 0.23 0.64 -13.44
CA VAL A 69 0.68 1.30 -12.21
C VAL A 69 -0.48 2.12 -11.64
N TYR A 70 -0.81 1.84 -10.40
CA TYR A 70 -1.85 2.51 -9.62
C TYR A 70 -1.26 3.18 -8.39
N SER A 71 -1.91 4.24 -7.91
CA SER A 71 -1.51 4.91 -6.68
C SER A 71 -2.72 5.43 -5.89
N SER A 72 -2.52 5.68 -4.61
CA SER A 72 -3.35 6.58 -3.84
C SER A 72 -3.35 7.99 -4.48
N PRO A 73 -4.41 8.81 -4.26
CA PRO A 73 -4.46 10.19 -4.78
C PRO A 73 -3.50 11.16 -4.08
N LEU A 74 -2.85 10.77 -2.97
CA LEU A 74 -1.96 11.65 -2.23
C LEU A 74 -0.63 11.85 -2.97
N LYS A 75 -0.11 13.08 -2.96
CA LYS A 75 1.11 13.50 -3.68
C LYS A 75 2.26 12.54 -3.48
N ARG A 76 2.57 12.15 -2.24
CA ARG A 76 3.65 11.23 -1.91
C ARG A 76 3.54 9.85 -2.60
N ALA A 77 2.30 9.36 -2.79
CA ALA A 77 2.07 8.10 -3.49
C ALA A 77 2.22 8.27 -5.01
N ILE A 78 1.66 9.34 -5.57
CA ILE A 78 1.79 9.68 -7.00
C ILE A 78 3.27 9.89 -7.35
N GLN A 79 4.01 10.67 -6.56
CA GLN A 79 5.45 10.90 -6.77
C GLN A 79 6.28 9.63 -6.68
N THR A 80 5.86 8.64 -5.88
CA THR A 80 6.51 7.33 -5.82
C THR A 80 6.20 6.48 -7.05
N GLY A 81 4.95 6.48 -7.51
CA GLY A 81 4.51 5.68 -8.65
C GLY A 81 4.96 6.22 -10.01
N THR A 82 5.14 7.53 -10.12
CA THR A 82 5.48 8.22 -11.38
C THR A 82 6.79 7.71 -12.02
N PRO A 83 7.93 7.59 -11.33
CA PRO A 83 9.16 7.07 -11.94
C PRO A 83 9.00 5.61 -12.38
N ILE A 84 8.26 4.77 -11.64
CA ILE A 84 7.98 3.39 -12.03
C ILE A 84 7.15 3.37 -13.32
N ALA A 85 6.06 4.14 -13.37
CA ALA A 85 5.20 4.23 -14.55
C ALA A 85 5.96 4.74 -15.78
N ARG A 86 6.80 5.77 -15.61
CA ARG A 86 7.65 6.34 -16.65
C ARG A 86 8.61 5.29 -17.24
N THR A 87 9.23 4.46 -16.40
CA THR A 87 10.17 3.40 -16.85
C THR A 87 9.50 2.38 -17.78
N HIS A 88 8.18 2.17 -17.63
CA HIS A 88 7.39 1.23 -18.41
C HIS A 88 6.52 1.90 -19.48
N ALA A 89 6.67 3.20 -19.72
CA ALA A 89 5.83 4.00 -20.63
C ALA A 89 4.32 3.89 -20.31
N LEU A 90 3.98 3.82 -19.03
CA LEU A 90 2.61 3.68 -18.53
C LEU A 90 2.15 4.96 -17.80
N PRO A 91 0.84 5.23 -17.73
CA PRO A 91 0.30 6.21 -16.80
C PRO A 91 0.31 5.68 -15.36
N CYS A 92 0.56 6.55 -14.37
CA CYS A 92 0.26 6.27 -12.97
C CYS A 92 -1.20 6.69 -12.69
N ARG A 93 -2.10 5.69 -12.51
CA ARG A 93 -3.54 5.92 -12.34
C ARG A 93 -3.89 6.04 -10.87
N SER A 94 -4.58 7.12 -10.50
CA SER A 94 -5.01 7.33 -9.12
C SER A 94 -6.32 6.59 -8.81
N ILE A 95 -6.39 5.98 -7.60
CA ILE A 95 -7.59 5.33 -7.07
C ILE A 95 -7.93 5.98 -5.74
N PRO A 96 -9.06 6.72 -5.65
CA PRO A 96 -9.43 7.47 -4.46
C PRO A 96 -9.53 6.63 -3.18
N GLU A 97 -10.04 5.41 -3.28
CA GLU A 97 -10.25 4.50 -2.16
C GLU A 97 -8.94 4.02 -1.51
N LEU A 98 -7.80 4.17 -2.20
CA LEU A 98 -6.47 3.84 -1.68
C LEU A 98 -5.83 4.97 -0.86
N ILE A 99 -6.57 6.04 -0.54
CA ILE A 99 -6.11 7.10 0.36
C ILE A 99 -5.72 6.51 1.72
N GLU A 100 -4.74 7.11 2.42
CA GLU A 100 -4.33 6.65 3.76
C GLU A 100 -5.48 6.77 4.77
N ALA A 101 -5.38 6.10 5.91
CA ALA A 101 -6.33 6.22 6.99
C ALA A 101 -6.50 7.68 7.42
N ASN A 102 -7.75 8.07 7.69
CA ASN A 102 -8.01 9.31 8.40
C ASN A 102 -7.62 9.11 9.88
N VAL A 103 -6.59 9.82 10.33
CA VAL A 103 -6.09 9.74 11.70
C VAL A 103 -6.72 10.79 12.62
N GLY A 104 -7.70 11.55 12.14
CA GLY A 104 -8.50 12.50 12.91
C GLY A 104 -7.65 13.50 13.68
N ASP A 105 -7.95 13.64 14.97
CA ASP A 105 -7.31 14.60 15.88
C ASP A 105 -5.84 14.28 16.19
N TRP A 106 -5.37 13.10 15.77
CA TRP A 106 -3.98 12.68 15.96
C TRP A 106 -3.07 13.06 14.78
N GLN A 107 -3.61 13.73 13.76
CA GLN A 107 -2.84 14.21 12.60
C GLN A 107 -1.68 15.12 13.04
N ASP A 108 -0.48 14.85 12.50
CA ASP A 108 0.76 15.61 12.75
C ASP A 108 1.21 15.65 14.23
N ARG A 109 0.80 14.65 15.03
CA ARG A 109 1.23 14.49 16.42
C ARG A 109 2.15 13.29 16.59
N HIS A 110 2.91 13.30 17.68
CA HIS A 110 3.78 12.19 18.08
C HIS A 110 3.01 11.19 18.95
N TRP A 111 3.30 9.91 18.82
CA TRP A 111 2.68 8.85 19.63
C TRP A 111 2.81 9.08 21.15
N ALA A 112 4.01 9.52 21.61
CA ALA A 112 4.23 9.81 23.03
C ALA A 112 3.37 10.97 23.55
N GLU A 113 3.09 11.97 22.71
CA GLU A 113 2.18 13.06 23.04
C GLU A 113 0.74 12.59 23.16
N ILE A 114 0.29 11.75 22.21
CA ILE A 114 -1.05 11.16 22.21
C ILE A 114 -1.24 10.28 23.45
N GLU A 115 -0.28 9.40 23.74
CA GLU A 115 -0.32 8.53 24.93
C GLU A 115 -0.42 9.32 26.22
N LYS A 116 0.33 10.43 26.34
CA LYS A 116 0.32 11.30 27.51
C LYS A 116 -0.99 12.06 27.67
N ASN A 117 -1.53 12.60 26.58
CA ASN A 117 -2.66 13.54 26.64
C ASN A 117 -4.02 12.84 26.50
N GLU A 118 -4.06 11.66 25.87
CA GLU A 118 -5.27 10.88 25.58
C GLU A 118 -5.07 9.38 25.90
N PRO A 119 -4.67 9.03 27.13
CA PRO A 119 -4.21 7.68 27.46
C PRO A 119 -5.27 6.59 27.23
N GLU A 120 -6.54 6.87 27.48
CA GLU A 120 -7.61 5.89 27.27
C GLU A 120 -7.83 5.60 25.79
N ALA A 121 -7.98 6.64 24.95
CA ALA A 121 -8.15 6.49 23.51
C ALA A 121 -6.94 5.79 22.89
N TYR A 122 -5.72 6.18 23.29
CA TYR A 122 -4.48 5.54 22.88
C TYR A 122 -4.45 4.06 23.22
N GLN A 123 -4.70 3.67 24.48
CA GLN A 123 -4.66 2.28 24.93
C GLN A 123 -5.72 1.41 24.23
N ASN A 124 -6.91 1.94 24.00
CA ASN A 124 -7.96 1.25 23.25
C ASN A 124 -7.51 0.98 21.80
N PHE A 125 -6.99 2.00 21.12
CA PHE A 125 -6.46 1.87 19.77
C PHE A 125 -5.27 0.90 19.70
N ILE A 126 -4.31 0.96 20.64
CA ILE A 126 -3.15 0.06 20.65
C ILE A 126 -3.58 -1.39 20.85
N ARG A 127 -4.58 -1.63 21.73
CA ARG A 127 -5.10 -2.96 22.04
C ARG A 127 -5.82 -3.59 20.84
N ASP A 128 -6.68 -2.81 20.17
CA ASP A 128 -7.47 -3.30 19.04
C ASP A 128 -7.81 -2.17 18.04
N PRO A 129 -6.92 -1.86 17.10
CA PRO A 129 -7.17 -0.83 16.08
C PRO A 129 -8.25 -1.24 15.06
N ALA A 130 -8.65 -2.52 15.03
CA ALA A 130 -9.71 -2.97 14.11
C ALA A 130 -11.07 -2.39 14.48
N THR A 131 -11.35 -2.25 15.79
CA THR A 131 -12.64 -1.78 16.32
C THR A 131 -12.55 -0.41 16.98
N HIS A 132 -11.38 -0.01 17.48
CA HIS A 132 -11.17 1.29 18.09
C HIS A 132 -10.48 2.23 17.07
N PRO A 133 -11.17 3.29 16.60
CA PRO A 133 -10.63 4.20 15.61
C PRO A 133 -9.54 5.13 16.19
N TYR A 134 -8.81 5.79 15.33
CA TYR A 134 -8.12 7.03 15.67
C TYR A 134 -9.15 8.05 16.20
N ALA A 135 -8.78 8.88 17.16
CA ALA A 135 -9.71 9.90 17.70
C ALA A 135 -10.20 10.80 16.56
N GLY A 136 -11.53 10.83 16.36
CA GLY A 136 -12.12 11.57 15.23
C GLY A 136 -11.81 11.04 13.83
N GLY A 137 -11.23 9.84 13.72
CA GLY A 137 -10.80 9.25 12.46
C GLY A 137 -11.37 7.87 12.17
N GLU A 138 -10.66 7.10 11.30
CA GLU A 138 -11.02 5.73 10.91
C GLU A 138 -10.43 4.70 11.88
N SER A 139 -11.12 3.57 12.03
CA SER A 139 -10.54 2.32 12.51
C SER A 139 -9.85 1.57 11.36
N PHE A 140 -9.05 0.56 11.67
CA PHE A 140 -8.52 -0.34 10.62
C PHE A 140 -9.64 -1.18 9.98
N GLY A 141 -10.77 -1.40 10.69
CA GLY A 141 -11.97 -2.00 10.13
C GLY A 141 -12.59 -1.14 9.03
N ASP A 142 -12.70 0.17 9.25
CA ASP A 142 -13.19 1.10 8.23
C ASP A 142 -12.28 1.13 7.00
N VAL A 143 -10.97 1.18 7.21
CA VAL A 143 -10.00 1.09 6.12
C VAL A 143 -10.14 -0.25 5.37
N ALA A 144 -10.31 -1.37 6.08
CA ALA A 144 -10.50 -2.68 5.45
C ALA A 144 -11.72 -2.72 4.55
N HIS A 145 -12.85 -2.16 5.00
CA HIS A 145 -14.09 -2.10 4.24
C HIS A 145 -13.94 -1.40 2.89
N ARG A 146 -13.12 -0.33 2.80
CA ARG A 146 -12.93 0.40 1.53
C ARG A 146 -11.81 -0.15 0.66
N VAL A 147 -10.71 -0.70 1.23
CA VAL A 147 -9.53 -1.08 0.43
C VAL A 147 -9.55 -2.52 -0.06
N ILE A 148 -10.08 -3.47 0.73
CA ILE A 148 -10.07 -4.89 0.34
C ILE A 148 -10.84 -5.14 -0.95
N PRO A 149 -12.07 -4.62 -1.15
CA PRO A 149 -12.79 -4.78 -2.41
C PRO A 149 -12.03 -4.20 -3.61
N VAL A 150 -11.36 -3.07 -3.45
CA VAL A 150 -10.57 -2.42 -4.51
C VAL A 150 -9.39 -3.29 -4.92
N PHE A 151 -8.61 -3.80 -3.96
CA PHE A 151 -7.51 -4.71 -4.28
C PHE A 151 -8.00 -6.01 -4.94
N GLN A 152 -9.12 -6.56 -4.46
CA GLN A 152 -9.72 -7.74 -5.05
C GLN A 152 -10.11 -7.49 -6.52
N GLN A 153 -10.79 -6.38 -6.81
CA GLN A 153 -11.15 -5.98 -8.16
C GLN A 153 -9.92 -5.79 -9.06
N LEU A 154 -8.86 -5.15 -8.53
CA LEU A 154 -7.62 -4.94 -9.28
C LEU A 154 -6.99 -6.26 -9.71
N VAL A 155 -6.81 -7.21 -8.79
CA VAL A 155 -6.16 -8.49 -9.15
C VAL A 155 -7.04 -9.36 -10.05
N GLU A 156 -8.36 -9.24 -9.95
CA GLU A 156 -9.31 -9.96 -10.81
C GLU A 156 -9.37 -9.40 -12.23
N SER A 157 -9.15 -8.10 -12.40
CA SER A 157 -9.18 -7.43 -13.71
C SER A 157 -7.85 -7.51 -14.49
N HIS A 158 -6.80 -8.13 -13.91
CA HIS A 158 -5.47 -8.23 -14.51
C HIS A 158 -4.95 -9.69 -14.59
N PRO A 159 -5.70 -10.64 -15.17
CA PRO A 159 -5.28 -12.04 -15.24
C PRO A 159 -4.03 -12.19 -16.11
N GLY A 160 -2.98 -12.81 -15.55
CA GLY A 160 -1.70 -13.00 -16.23
C GLY A 160 -0.78 -11.78 -16.28
N GLU A 161 -1.21 -10.69 -15.68
CA GLU A 161 -0.47 -9.41 -15.69
C GLU A 161 0.26 -9.17 -14.36
N THR A 162 1.26 -8.30 -14.43
CA THR A 162 1.92 -7.74 -13.26
C THR A 162 1.52 -6.29 -13.09
N ILE A 163 0.99 -5.95 -11.94
CA ILE A 163 0.58 -4.59 -11.58
C ILE A 163 1.35 -4.08 -10.37
N VAL A 164 1.53 -2.77 -10.31
CA VAL A 164 2.11 -2.06 -9.18
C VAL A 164 1.06 -1.18 -8.55
N VAL A 165 0.94 -1.21 -7.23
CA VAL A 165 0.07 -0.33 -6.46
C VAL A 165 0.89 0.39 -5.40
N ILE A 166 0.85 1.73 -5.41
CA ILE A 166 1.49 2.56 -4.39
C ILE A 166 0.44 2.96 -3.36
N GLY A 167 0.59 2.40 -2.18
CA GLY A 167 -0.27 2.66 -1.02
C GLY A 167 0.48 3.33 0.12
N HIS A 168 -0.03 3.10 1.32
CA HIS A 168 0.39 3.73 2.55
C HIS A 168 0.60 2.70 3.66
N ASN A 169 0.95 3.19 4.84
CA ASN A 169 1.28 2.33 5.96
C ASN A 169 0.08 1.50 6.43
N VAL A 170 -1.06 2.15 6.74
CA VAL A 170 -2.26 1.45 7.25
C VAL A 170 -2.94 0.67 6.14
N VAL A 171 -3.12 1.28 4.96
CA VAL A 171 -3.70 0.62 3.78
C VAL A 171 -2.98 -0.69 3.46
N ASN A 172 -1.65 -0.67 3.41
CA ASN A 172 -0.86 -1.86 3.12
C ASN A 172 -0.98 -2.91 4.23
N ARG A 173 -0.88 -2.51 5.50
CA ARG A 173 -1.01 -3.40 6.67
C ARG A 173 -2.35 -4.13 6.68
N VAL A 174 -3.42 -3.41 6.43
CA VAL A 174 -4.78 -3.95 6.42
C VAL A 174 -4.93 -4.99 5.30
N PHE A 175 -4.49 -4.67 4.09
CA PHE A 175 -4.57 -5.62 2.99
C PHE A 175 -3.63 -6.83 3.19
N LEU A 176 -2.41 -6.62 3.67
CA LEU A 176 -1.48 -7.71 3.97
C LEU A 176 -1.99 -8.63 5.09
N ALA A 177 -2.65 -8.07 6.11
CA ALA A 177 -3.30 -8.87 7.15
C ALA A 177 -4.39 -9.77 6.56
N HIS A 178 -5.21 -9.23 5.65
CA HIS A 178 -6.22 -10.01 4.91
C HIS A 178 -5.57 -11.14 4.09
N VAL A 179 -4.52 -10.84 3.29
CA VAL A 179 -3.82 -11.83 2.46
C VAL A 179 -3.14 -12.93 3.27
N ALA A 180 -2.55 -12.57 4.41
CA ALA A 180 -1.82 -13.49 5.28
C ALA A 180 -2.69 -14.16 6.36
N HIS A 181 -4.00 -13.90 6.37
CA HIS A 181 -4.95 -14.38 7.39
C HIS A 181 -4.55 -14.02 8.82
N ILE A 182 -3.90 -12.86 8.99
CA ILE A 182 -3.56 -12.27 10.29
C ILE A 182 -4.79 -11.54 10.83
N PRO A 183 -5.19 -11.72 12.10
CA PRO A 183 -6.26 -10.93 12.69
C PRO A 183 -6.00 -9.43 12.51
N LEU A 184 -7.01 -8.67 12.08
CA LEU A 184 -6.86 -7.24 11.78
C LEU A 184 -6.37 -6.44 13.00
N SER A 185 -6.76 -6.84 14.21
CA SER A 185 -6.26 -6.27 15.47
C SER A 185 -4.74 -6.39 15.64
N LYS A 186 -4.09 -7.33 14.93
CA LYS A 186 -2.63 -7.56 14.94
C LYS A 186 -1.90 -6.92 13.74
N SER A 187 -2.62 -6.30 12.82
CA SER A 187 -2.02 -5.76 11.58
C SER A 187 -0.99 -4.65 11.83
N ARG A 188 -1.00 -3.98 13.00
CA ARG A 188 0.05 -3.03 13.39
C ARG A 188 1.44 -3.65 13.53
N GLU A 189 1.54 -4.94 13.77
CA GLU A 189 2.80 -5.69 13.86
C GLU A 189 3.46 -5.87 12.47
N ILE A 190 2.70 -5.72 11.39
CA ILE A 190 3.20 -5.81 10.01
C ILE A 190 4.03 -4.56 9.71
N ARG A 191 5.34 -4.73 9.58
CA ARG A 191 6.25 -3.64 9.22
C ARG A 191 6.09 -3.23 7.76
N GLN A 192 6.09 -1.93 7.50
CA GLN A 192 6.03 -1.35 6.17
C GLN A 192 7.02 -0.19 6.08
N ALA A 193 8.19 -0.43 5.51
CA ALA A 193 9.18 0.61 5.23
C ALA A 193 8.74 1.47 4.04
N ASN A 194 9.22 2.72 3.97
CA ASN A 194 9.04 3.54 2.78
C ASN A 194 9.69 2.86 1.57
N CYS A 195 8.99 2.80 0.45
CA CYS A 195 9.33 2.03 -0.74
C CYS A 195 9.56 0.52 -0.52
N GLY A 196 9.16 -0.04 0.64
CA GLY A 196 9.16 -1.49 0.88
C GLY A 196 8.18 -2.19 -0.07
N ILE A 197 8.65 -3.25 -0.73
CA ILE A 197 7.89 -4.01 -1.73
C ILE A 197 7.27 -5.23 -1.08
N ASN A 198 5.96 -5.39 -1.26
CA ASN A 198 5.23 -6.62 -0.93
C ASN A 198 4.83 -7.29 -2.24
N HIS A 199 5.20 -8.56 -2.42
CA HIS A 199 4.88 -9.36 -3.60
C HIS A 199 3.73 -10.31 -3.27
N ILE A 200 2.62 -10.16 -3.99
CA ILE A 200 1.40 -10.94 -3.81
C ILE A 200 1.04 -11.55 -5.17
N LYS A 201 0.59 -12.80 -5.16
CA LYS A 201 0.02 -13.47 -6.33
C LYS A 201 -1.46 -13.74 -6.11
N TYR A 202 -2.26 -13.54 -7.15
CA TYR A 202 -3.65 -13.93 -7.18
C TYR A 202 -3.87 -14.98 -8.27
N HIS A 203 -4.34 -16.15 -7.85
CA HIS A 203 -4.61 -17.25 -8.78
C HIS A 203 -5.76 -18.13 -8.25
N LYS A 204 -6.66 -18.52 -9.12
CA LYS A 204 -7.82 -19.38 -8.77
C LYS A 204 -8.58 -18.86 -7.54
N LYS A 205 -8.88 -17.57 -7.53
CA LYS A 205 -9.60 -16.87 -6.45
C LYS A 205 -8.87 -16.89 -5.09
N LYS A 206 -7.55 -17.14 -5.08
CA LYS A 206 -6.74 -17.14 -3.85
C LYS A 206 -5.63 -16.10 -3.96
N LEU A 207 -5.47 -15.33 -2.89
CA LEU A 207 -4.33 -14.45 -2.68
C LEU A 207 -3.22 -15.23 -1.96
N GLN A 208 -1.99 -15.06 -2.40
CA GLN A 208 -0.80 -15.65 -1.80
C GLN A 208 0.25 -14.58 -1.58
N LEU A 209 0.66 -14.40 -0.34
CA LEU A 209 1.81 -13.54 -0.01
C LEU A 209 3.10 -14.31 -0.33
N VAL A 210 3.91 -13.73 -1.23
CA VAL A 210 5.21 -14.31 -1.64
C VAL A 210 6.35 -13.68 -0.84
N THR A 211 6.33 -12.34 -0.71
CA THR A 211 7.35 -11.58 0.03
C THR A 211 6.69 -10.39 0.69
N MET A 212 7.12 -10.06 1.90
CA MET A 212 6.64 -8.91 2.65
C MET A 212 7.78 -7.94 2.94
N ASN A 213 7.54 -6.65 2.67
CA ASN A 213 8.42 -5.55 3.03
C ASN A 213 9.89 -5.74 2.60
N ALA A 214 10.12 -6.21 1.36
CA ALA A 214 11.46 -6.34 0.81
C ALA A 214 12.08 -4.95 0.57
N MET A 215 13.33 -4.75 1.01
CA MET A 215 14.03 -3.47 1.00
C MET A 215 15.43 -3.56 0.39
N PHE A 216 15.85 -4.71 -0.14
CA PHE A 216 17.21 -4.92 -0.66
C PHE A 216 17.60 -3.94 -1.77
N HIS A 217 16.63 -3.47 -2.56
CA HIS A 217 16.84 -2.48 -3.62
C HIS A 217 17.11 -1.06 -3.11
N LEU A 218 16.91 -0.80 -1.81
CA LEU A 218 17.16 0.49 -1.19
C LEU A 218 18.55 0.56 -0.52
N ALA A 219 19.21 -0.60 -0.33
CA ALA A 219 20.57 -0.62 0.19
C ALA A 219 21.50 0.12 -0.77
N SER A 220 22.31 1.04 -0.24
CA SER A 220 23.38 1.69 -1.01
C SER A 220 24.41 0.60 -1.36
N THR A 221 24.68 0.44 -2.64
CA THR A 221 25.84 -0.33 -3.14
C THR A 221 27.11 0.46 -2.92
#